data_2386d694e921df715ebdb731f1b1c1fe
#
_entry.id   2386d694e921df715ebdb731f1b1c1fe
#
_cell.length_a   1.000
_cell.length_b   1.000
_cell.length_c   1.000
_cell.angle_alpha   90.00
_cell.angle_beta   90.00
_cell.angle_gamma   90.00
#
_symmetry.space_group_name_H-M   'P 1'
#
loop_
_entity.id
_entity.type
_entity.pdbx_description
1 polymer ?
#
loop_
_entity_poly.entity_id
_entity_poly.type
_entity_poly.pdbx_seq_one_letter_code
_entity_poly.pdbx_strand_id
1 'polypeptide(L)'
;MKTPPWVPRSSSGNTTLIMKLSTASNMVLALLSAGLVACTQMNETPTYGDFLAEHSKDYPATMEVYMDEAQMAKATPKSPIHICLEQQRGRLYVDGQVAADWPVSTGKEGTETPIGTFRIKEKKKKHFSSLWGTIVDENDICVVESADSRKDKVPAGGEFLGAKMENWQKLTNDGVGIHTGQVRAGKQLSKGCVRTPGFVADALYNITEVGSKVTISRKPEAAWPGNEPPKEQ
;
A
#
# COMPACT_ATOMS: atom_id res chain seq x y z
N MET A 1 13.78 20.20 -10.22
CA MET A 1 13.16 18.93 -9.82
C MET A 1 12.64 19.08 -8.41
N LYS A 2 11.33 18.89 -8.16
CA LYS A 2 10.73 19.01 -6.82
C LYS A 2 10.74 17.62 -6.18
N THR A 3 11.38 17.48 -5.01
CA THR A 3 11.38 16.26 -4.22
C THR A 3 9.97 15.93 -3.73
N PRO A 4 9.57 14.66 -3.69
CA PRO A 4 8.25 14.26 -3.22
C PRO A 4 8.08 14.50 -1.71
N PRO A 5 6.87 14.82 -1.21
CA PRO A 5 6.60 15.36 0.13
C PRO A 5 6.59 14.34 1.29
N TRP A 6 7.09 13.13 1.11
CA TRP A 6 6.98 12.06 2.11
C TRP A 6 8.30 11.61 2.77
N VAL A 7 9.41 12.34 2.56
CA VAL A 7 10.70 12.01 3.18
C VAL A 7 10.74 12.50 4.63
N PRO A 8 10.97 11.63 5.63
CA PRO A 8 11.13 12.04 7.01
C PRO A 8 12.44 12.84 7.20
N ARG A 9 12.36 13.98 7.89
CA ARG A 9 13.53 14.80 8.23
C ARG A 9 14.36 14.09 9.28
N SER A 10 15.64 13.83 8.97
CA SER A 10 16.65 13.43 9.94
C SER A 10 17.06 14.63 10.81
N SER A 11 16.94 14.49 12.11
CA SER A 11 17.48 15.45 13.09
C SER A 11 18.96 15.14 13.31
N SER A 12 19.86 16.02 12.82
CA SER A 12 21.29 16.00 13.14
C SER A 12 21.53 16.70 14.48
N GLY A 13 21.85 15.91 15.50
CA GLY A 13 22.42 16.44 16.76
C GLY A 13 23.94 16.45 16.69
N ASN A 14 24.54 17.63 16.62
CA ASN A 14 25.98 17.82 16.78
C ASN A 14 26.38 17.67 18.24
N THR A 15 27.21 16.68 18.56
CA THR A 15 27.92 16.61 19.84
C THR A 15 29.41 16.82 19.56
N THR A 16 29.92 17.98 20.00
CA THR A 16 31.34 18.34 19.93
C THR A 16 32.06 17.65 21.08
N LEU A 17 33.00 16.75 20.74
CA LEU A 17 33.87 16.11 21.70
C LEU A 17 35.23 16.80 21.71
N ILE A 18 35.60 17.41 22.85
CA ILE A 18 36.88 18.07 23.09
C ILE A 18 37.92 17.00 23.45
N MET A 19 38.95 16.83 22.61
CA MET A 19 40.07 15.98 22.94
C MET A 19 41.16 16.80 23.66
N LYS A 20 41.55 16.36 24.88
CA LYS A 20 42.75 16.81 25.58
C LYS A 20 43.95 15.99 25.09
N LEU A 21 44.99 16.68 24.58
CA LEU A 21 46.29 16.07 24.33
C LEU A 21 47.03 15.83 25.64
N SER A 22 47.63 14.66 25.77
CA SER A 22 48.70 14.39 26.72
C SER A 22 49.85 13.73 25.98
N THR A 23 51.05 14.33 26.14
CA THR A 23 52.33 13.92 25.60
C THR A 23 52.99 12.81 26.42
N ALA A 24 53.57 11.80 25.80
CA ALA A 24 54.97 11.40 25.97
C ALA A 24 55.30 10.00 25.44
N SER A 25 56.29 9.98 24.64
CA SER A 25 57.49 9.10 24.61
C SER A 25 57.44 7.71 23.96
N ASN A 26 58.12 7.67 22.87
CA ASN A 26 59.10 6.68 22.32
C ASN A 26 58.91 5.19 22.46
N MET A 27 58.99 4.57 21.34
CA MET A 27 59.81 3.42 20.85
C MET A 27 59.02 2.15 20.47
N VAL A 28 59.54 1.73 19.33
CA VAL A 28 59.54 0.38 18.72
C VAL A 28 58.58 0.16 17.55
N LEU A 29 59.24 0.20 16.41
CA LEU A 29 58.82 -0.23 15.09
C LEU A 29 58.50 -1.74 15.10
N ALA A 30 57.24 -2.10 14.88
CA ALA A 30 56.87 -3.41 14.44
C ALA A 30 55.77 -3.29 13.37
N LEU A 31 56.18 -3.55 12.13
CA LEU A 31 55.32 -3.68 10.97
C LEU A 31 54.33 -4.85 11.21
N LEU A 32 53.11 -4.57 11.55
CA LEU A 32 51.99 -5.45 11.37
C LEU A 32 50.95 -4.72 10.53
N SER A 33 51.02 -5.03 9.24
CA SER A 33 49.95 -4.71 8.29
C SER A 33 48.69 -5.51 8.65
N ALA A 34 47.96 -5.05 9.68
CA ALA A 34 46.61 -5.47 9.92
C ALA A 34 45.73 -4.69 8.94
N GLY A 35 45.40 -5.33 7.82
CA GLY A 35 44.39 -4.81 6.91
C GLY A 35 43.11 -4.53 7.69
N LEU A 36 42.78 -3.27 7.88
CA LEU A 36 41.44 -2.85 8.22
C LEU A 36 40.55 -3.17 7.00
N VAL A 37 40.05 -4.41 6.95
CA VAL A 37 38.84 -4.69 6.20
C VAL A 37 37.74 -3.99 6.99
N ALA A 38 37.52 -2.71 6.70
CA ALA A 38 36.27 -2.06 7.05
C ALA A 38 35.19 -2.83 6.28
N CYS A 39 34.55 -3.82 6.94
CA CYS A 39 33.25 -4.32 6.51
C CYS A 39 32.30 -3.12 6.56
N THR A 40 32.22 -2.37 5.48
CA THR A 40 31.04 -1.60 5.16
C THR A 40 29.93 -2.63 5.00
N GLN A 41 29.21 -2.93 6.06
CA GLN A 41 27.89 -3.53 5.94
C GLN A 41 27.06 -2.48 5.21
N MET A 42 27.01 -2.59 3.89
CA MET A 42 25.96 -1.96 3.12
C MET A 42 24.69 -2.62 3.64
N ASN A 43 23.87 -1.88 4.39
CA ASN A 43 22.52 -2.31 4.69
C ASN A 43 21.82 -2.44 3.35
N GLU A 44 21.84 -3.63 2.79
CA GLU A 44 21.02 -3.94 1.61
C GLU A 44 19.57 -3.72 1.99
N THR A 45 18.86 -2.96 1.18
CA THR A 45 17.42 -2.79 1.38
C THR A 45 16.75 -4.16 1.26
N PRO A 46 15.87 -4.55 2.23
CA PRO A 46 15.24 -5.85 2.20
C PRO A 46 14.54 -6.11 0.86
N THR A 47 14.78 -7.26 0.28
CA THR A 47 14.12 -7.69 -0.96
C THR A 47 12.70 -8.16 -0.70
N TYR A 48 11.89 -8.30 -1.75
CA TYR A 48 10.57 -8.90 -1.61
C TYR A 48 10.63 -10.35 -1.08
N GLY A 49 11.71 -11.09 -1.40
CA GLY A 49 11.96 -12.42 -0.86
C GLY A 49 12.17 -12.39 0.67
N ASP A 50 12.92 -11.43 1.18
CA ASP A 50 13.14 -11.25 2.61
C ASP A 50 11.84 -10.91 3.34
N PHE A 51 11.02 -10.02 2.76
CA PHE A 51 9.68 -9.71 3.26
C PHE A 51 8.80 -10.97 3.37
N LEU A 52 8.76 -11.81 2.34
CA LEU A 52 7.98 -13.05 2.36
C LEU A 52 8.51 -14.06 3.37
N ALA A 53 9.83 -14.16 3.54
CA ALA A 53 10.45 -15.04 4.51
C ALA A 53 10.13 -14.59 5.95
N GLU A 54 10.25 -13.31 6.25
CA GLU A 54 9.93 -12.72 7.55
C GLU A 54 8.47 -12.94 7.94
N HIS A 55 7.54 -12.77 7.00
CA HIS A 55 6.10 -12.90 7.22
C HIS A 55 5.53 -14.28 6.83
N SER A 56 6.37 -15.30 6.64
CA SER A 56 5.97 -16.60 6.11
C SER A 56 4.86 -17.30 6.90
N LYS A 57 4.72 -17.02 8.19
CA LYS A 57 3.67 -17.61 9.06
C LYS A 57 2.29 -16.98 8.82
N ASP A 58 2.23 -15.69 8.53
CA ASP A 58 1.00 -14.92 8.48
C ASP A 58 0.62 -14.49 7.05
N TYR A 59 1.57 -14.50 6.10
CA TYR A 59 1.32 -14.15 4.72
C TYR A 59 0.43 -15.22 4.04
N PRO A 60 -0.57 -14.82 3.25
CA PRO A 60 -0.89 -13.45 2.82
C PRO A 60 -1.75 -12.64 3.81
N ALA A 61 -2.20 -13.21 4.93
CA ALA A 61 -3.13 -12.60 5.87
C ALA A 61 -2.43 -11.68 6.90
N THR A 62 -1.38 -10.95 6.49
CA THR A 62 -0.69 -9.94 7.30
C THR A 62 -1.14 -8.52 6.92
N MET A 63 -1.07 -7.58 7.88
CA MET A 63 -1.25 -6.15 7.63
C MET A 63 0.02 -5.45 7.13
N GLU A 64 1.15 -6.15 7.16
CA GLU A 64 2.43 -5.60 6.71
C GLU A 64 2.41 -5.26 5.23
N VAL A 65 3.15 -4.21 4.89
CA VAL A 65 3.27 -3.67 3.54
C VAL A 65 4.73 -3.70 3.13
N TYR A 66 5.02 -4.36 2.03
CA TYR A 66 6.30 -4.22 1.34
C TYR A 66 6.25 -3.03 0.39
N MET A 67 7.30 -2.22 0.39
CA MET A 67 7.45 -1.12 -0.55
C MET A 67 8.94 -0.85 -0.79
N ASP A 68 9.41 -1.18 -1.98
CA ASP A 68 10.78 -0.89 -2.44
C ASP A 68 10.85 0.54 -2.96
N GLU A 69 11.48 1.43 -2.21
CA GLU A 69 11.58 2.86 -2.57
C GLU A 69 12.25 3.08 -3.93
N ALA A 70 13.30 2.31 -4.25
CA ALA A 70 14.02 2.45 -5.50
C ALA A 70 13.17 2.01 -6.71
N GLN A 71 12.38 0.94 -6.56
CA GLN A 71 11.44 0.49 -7.58
C GLN A 71 10.24 1.43 -7.68
N MET A 72 9.70 1.89 -6.54
CA MET A 72 8.59 2.85 -6.52
C MET A 72 8.95 4.16 -7.21
N ALA A 73 10.21 4.62 -7.10
CA ALA A 73 10.69 5.81 -7.80
C ALA A 73 10.71 5.65 -9.34
N LYS A 74 10.77 4.43 -9.86
CA LYS A 74 10.71 4.11 -11.30
C LYS A 74 9.29 3.84 -11.78
N ALA A 75 8.32 3.73 -10.87
CA ALA A 75 6.95 3.41 -11.22
C ALA A 75 6.32 4.50 -12.11
N THR A 76 5.56 4.08 -13.09
CA THR A 76 4.89 4.93 -14.07
C THR A 76 3.41 4.57 -14.17
N PRO A 77 2.58 5.37 -14.84
CA PRO A 77 1.20 5.00 -15.11
C PRO A 77 1.00 3.68 -15.88
N LYS A 78 2.07 3.17 -16.49
CA LYS A 78 2.06 1.87 -17.22
C LYS A 78 2.41 0.69 -16.31
N SER A 79 2.92 0.94 -15.11
CA SER A 79 3.26 -0.10 -14.14
C SER A 79 2.00 -0.88 -13.74
N PRO A 80 1.96 -2.23 -13.93
CA PRO A 80 0.76 -3.02 -13.70
C PRO A 80 0.42 -3.08 -12.21
N ILE A 81 -0.88 -2.95 -11.92
CA ILE A 81 -1.44 -3.21 -10.58
C ILE A 81 -2.23 -4.50 -10.66
N HIS A 82 -1.98 -5.42 -9.74
CA HIS A 82 -2.70 -6.68 -9.59
C HIS A 82 -3.35 -6.75 -8.22
N ILE A 83 -4.62 -7.17 -8.18
CA ILE A 83 -5.38 -7.42 -6.96
C ILE A 83 -5.78 -8.90 -6.94
N CYS A 84 -5.37 -9.64 -5.92
CA CYS A 84 -5.75 -11.02 -5.69
C CYS A 84 -6.87 -11.11 -4.65
N LEU A 85 -8.04 -11.60 -5.04
CA LEU A 85 -9.22 -11.69 -4.15
C LEU A 85 -9.05 -12.77 -3.09
N GLU A 86 -8.42 -13.91 -3.42
CA GLU A 86 -8.20 -15.00 -2.48
C GLU A 86 -7.18 -14.63 -1.40
N GLN A 87 -6.10 -13.97 -1.79
CA GLN A 87 -5.06 -13.51 -0.88
C GLN A 87 -5.43 -12.20 -0.16
N GLN A 88 -6.39 -11.45 -0.65
CA GLN A 88 -6.69 -10.08 -0.20
C GLN A 88 -5.43 -9.20 -0.21
N ARG A 89 -4.66 -9.31 -1.32
CA ARG A 89 -3.42 -8.55 -1.54
C ARG A 89 -3.48 -7.77 -2.85
N GLY A 90 -2.88 -6.60 -2.83
CA GLY A 90 -2.57 -5.80 -4.01
C GLY A 90 -1.06 -5.76 -4.24
N ARG A 91 -0.63 -5.73 -5.51
CA ARG A 91 0.78 -5.62 -5.90
C ARG A 91 0.95 -4.63 -7.02
N LEU A 92 2.02 -3.86 -6.97
CA LEU A 92 2.50 -3.02 -8.05
C LEU A 92 3.79 -3.63 -8.60
N TYR A 93 3.89 -3.73 -9.91
CA TYR A 93 5.07 -4.26 -10.59
C TYR A 93 5.80 -3.16 -11.35
N VAL A 94 7.13 -3.17 -11.26
CA VAL A 94 8.02 -2.32 -12.03
C VAL A 94 9.12 -3.21 -12.59
N ASP A 95 9.37 -3.14 -13.89
CA ASP A 95 10.37 -3.95 -14.59
C ASP A 95 10.25 -5.47 -14.29
N GLY A 96 9.01 -5.96 -14.11
CA GLY A 96 8.70 -7.36 -13.80
C GLY A 96 8.96 -7.78 -12.35
N GLN A 97 9.40 -6.86 -11.49
CA GLN A 97 9.60 -7.09 -10.06
C GLN A 97 8.47 -6.49 -9.22
N VAL A 98 8.23 -7.04 -8.03
CA VAL A 98 7.28 -6.47 -7.07
C VAL A 98 7.90 -5.22 -6.46
N ALA A 99 7.35 -4.06 -6.79
CA ALA A 99 7.73 -2.78 -6.20
C ALA A 99 6.97 -2.47 -4.91
N ALA A 100 5.73 -2.96 -4.81
CA ALA A 100 4.94 -2.88 -3.59
C ALA A 100 3.97 -4.07 -3.48
N ASP A 101 3.73 -4.54 -2.25
CA ASP A 101 2.73 -5.54 -1.89
C ASP A 101 2.01 -5.08 -0.60
N TRP A 102 0.68 -5.04 -0.63
CA TRP A 102 -0.12 -4.50 0.47
C TRP A 102 -1.43 -5.26 0.69
N PRO A 103 -1.96 -5.28 1.93
CA PRO A 103 -3.28 -5.85 2.20
C PRO A 103 -4.37 -4.98 1.59
N VAL A 104 -5.42 -5.63 1.11
CA VAL A 104 -6.65 -4.99 0.66
C VAL A 104 -7.85 -5.58 1.38
N SER A 105 -9.00 -4.88 1.35
CA SER A 105 -10.29 -5.47 1.67
C SER A 105 -11.25 -5.21 0.52
N THR A 106 -11.63 -6.30 -0.16
CA THR A 106 -12.49 -6.28 -1.35
C THR A 106 -13.96 -6.54 -0.98
N GLY A 107 -14.82 -6.65 -1.99
CA GLY A 107 -16.25 -6.88 -1.83
C GLY A 107 -16.56 -8.19 -1.11
N LYS A 108 -17.43 -8.12 -0.09
CA LYS A 108 -17.93 -9.28 0.64
C LYS A 108 -18.98 -10.06 -0.18
N GLU A 109 -19.37 -11.23 0.31
CA GLU A 109 -20.42 -12.05 -0.28
C GLU A 109 -21.70 -11.22 -0.57
N GLY A 110 -22.24 -11.41 -1.77
CA GLY A 110 -23.36 -10.65 -2.30
C GLY A 110 -23.04 -9.27 -2.87
N THR A 111 -21.78 -8.81 -2.73
CA THR A 111 -21.28 -7.54 -3.33
C THR A 111 -19.81 -7.71 -3.74
N GLU A 112 -19.52 -8.77 -4.45
CA GLU A 112 -18.17 -9.16 -4.81
C GLU A 112 -17.49 -8.12 -5.71
N THR A 113 -16.18 -7.99 -5.56
CA THR A 113 -15.36 -7.20 -6.49
C THR A 113 -15.25 -7.96 -7.82
N PRO A 114 -15.55 -7.32 -8.97
CA PRO A 114 -15.52 -7.99 -10.26
C PRO A 114 -14.10 -8.40 -10.66
N ILE A 115 -13.98 -9.61 -11.24
CA ILE A 115 -12.74 -10.14 -11.80
C ILE A 115 -12.57 -9.63 -13.22
N GLY A 116 -11.34 -9.36 -13.63
CA GLY A 116 -11.01 -8.92 -14.99
C GLY A 116 -9.85 -7.94 -15.06
N THR A 117 -9.63 -7.44 -16.25
CA THR A 117 -8.67 -6.36 -16.48
C THR A 117 -9.43 -5.06 -16.74
N PHE A 118 -9.14 -4.07 -15.93
CA PHE A 118 -9.78 -2.77 -15.95
C PHE A 118 -8.76 -1.69 -16.30
N ARG A 119 -9.28 -0.54 -16.73
CA ARG A 119 -8.52 0.71 -16.83
C ARG A 119 -9.15 1.73 -15.90
N ILE A 120 -8.34 2.52 -15.21
CA ILE A 120 -8.82 3.63 -14.40
C ILE A 120 -9.58 4.59 -15.31
N LYS A 121 -10.85 4.86 -14.98
CA LYS A 121 -11.76 5.70 -15.78
C LYS A 121 -11.85 7.12 -15.27
N GLU A 122 -11.64 7.30 -13.98
CA GLU A 122 -11.75 8.60 -13.28
C GLU A 122 -10.88 8.57 -12.03
N LYS A 123 -10.31 9.72 -11.66
CA LYS A 123 -9.57 9.90 -10.42
C LYS A 123 -10.07 11.14 -9.69
N LYS A 124 -10.32 11.00 -8.38
CA LYS A 124 -10.68 12.11 -7.49
C LYS A 124 -9.94 11.99 -6.16
N LYS A 125 -9.25 13.07 -5.76
CA LYS A 125 -8.54 13.07 -4.47
C LYS A 125 -9.50 12.92 -3.29
N LYS A 126 -10.68 13.56 -3.39
CA LYS A 126 -11.79 13.42 -2.44
C LYS A 126 -13.02 12.99 -3.22
N HIS A 127 -13.65 11.92 -2.80
CA HIS A 127 -14.88 11.39 -3.38
C HIS A 127 -15.77 10.87 -2.27
N PHE A 128 -17.07 10.96 -2.46
CA PHE A 128 -18.10 10.41 -1.59
C PHE A 128 -19.00 9.49 -2.40
N SER A 129 -19.35 8.35 -1.83
CA SER A 129 -20.25 7.41 -2.48
C SER A 129 -21.66 8.02 -2.62
N SER A 130 -22.23 7.90 -3.81
CA SER A 130 -23.65 8.22 -4.02
C SER A 130 -24.59 7.06 -3.65
N LEU A 131 -24.03 5.83 -3.49
CA LEU A 131 -24.82 4.62 -3.26
C LEU A 131 -24.79 4.15 -1.81
N TRP A 132 -23.64 4.26 -1.15
CA TRP A 132 -23.40 3.71 0.17
C TRP A 132 -22.99 4.80 1.15
N GLY A 133 -23.58 4.81 2.32
CA GLY A 133 -23.33 5.86 3.30
C GLY A 133 -24.03 5.61 4.62
N THR A 134 -24.38 6.69 5.29
CA THR A 134 -25.12 6.74 6.54
C THR A 134 -26.27 7.69 6.35
N ILE A 135 -27.43 7.40 6.94
CA ILE A 135 -28.54 8.35 7.00
C ILE A 135 -28.60 8.90 8.42
N VAL A 136 -28.68 10.22 8.51
CA VAL A 136 -28.88 10.94 9.76
C VAL A 136 -30.25 11.61 9.77
N ASP A 137 -30.79 11.86 10.95
CA ASP A 137 -32.01 12.66 11.13
C ASP A 137 -31.72 14.18 11.16
N GLU A 138 -32.73 14.97 11.45
CA GLU A 138 -32.67 16.44 11.55
C GLU A 138 -31.73 16.95 12.67
N ASN A 139 -31.31 16.10 13.59
CA ASN A 139 -30.41 16.39 14.70
C ASN A 139 -29.01 15.81 14.48
N ASP A 140 -28.67 15.38 13.26
CA ASP A 140 -27.42 14.70 12.90
C ASP A 140 -27.22 13.35 13.61
N ILE A 141 -28.30 12.75 14.14
CA ILE A 141 -28.24 11.43 14.77
C ILE A 141 -28.30 10.35 13.69
N CYS A 142 -27.37 9.39 13.73
CA CYS A 142 -27.36 8.26 12.80
C CYS A 142 -28.61 7.38 13.01
N VAL A 143 -29.45 7.28 11.99
CA VAL A 143 -30.66 6.43 11.97
C VAL A 143 -30.48 5.17 11.12
N VAL A 144 -29.58 5.20 10.13
CA VAL A 144 -29.24 4.02 9.32
C VAL A 144 -27.72 4.01 9.07
N GLU A 145 -27.01 3.05 9.68
CA GLU A 145 -25.63 2.74 9.32
C GLU A 145 -25.59 1.92 8.02
N SER A 146 -24.57 2.05 7.23
CA SER A 146 -24.38 1.29 5.98
C SER A 146 -25.58 1.38 5.01
N ALA A 147 -26.22 2.54 4.93
CA ALA A 147 -27.38 2.81 4.10
C ALA A 147 -27.10 2.58 2.61
N ASP A 148 -28.10 2.08 1.89
CA ASP A 148 -28.18 1.99 0.43
C ASP A 148 -29.17 3.07 -0.06
N SER A 149 -28.69 4.14 -0.67
CA SER A 149 -29.51 5.26 -1.13
C SER A 149 -30.63 4.88 -2.11
N ARG A 150 -30.57 3.67 -2.69
CA ARG A 150 -31.59 3.15 -3.60
C ARG A 150 -32.77 2.49 -2.85
N LYS A 151 -32.57 2.14 -1.59
CA LYS A 151 -33.53 1.34 -0.78
C LYS A 151 -33.97 2.08 0.47
N ASP A 152 -33.02 2.72 1.15
CA ASP A 152 -33.25 3.34 2.44
C ASP A 152 -33.75 4.76 2.26
N LYS A 153 -34.83 5.11 2.96
CA LYS A 153 -35.43 6.43 2.87
C LYS A 153 -34.82 7.37 3.89
N VAL A 154 -34.50 8.58 3.46
CA VAL A 154 -34.09 9.67 4.34
C VAL A 154 -35.33 10.20 5.05
N PRO A 155 -35.36 10.30 6.40
CA PRO A 155 -36.47 10.90 7.14
C PRO A 155 -36.61 12.40 6.84
N ALA A 156 -37.76 12.97 7.19
CA ALA A 156 -37.97 14.40 7.03
C ALA A 156 -36.94 15.20 7.84
N GLY A 157 -36.31 16.18 7.19
CA GLY A 157 -35.21 16.99 7.79
C GLY A 157 -33.86 16.29 7.89
N GLY A 158 -33.76 15.01 7.56
CA GLY A 158 -32.50 14.26 7.59
C GLY A 158 -31.70 14.33 6.29
N GLU A 159 -30.52 13.70 6.28
CA GLU A 159 -29.58 13.70 5.14
C GLU A 159 -28.96 12.32 4.92
N PHE A 160 -28.63 12.01 3.65
CA PHE A 160 -27.77 10.88 3.28
C PHE A 160 -26.33 11.34 3.18
N LEU A 161 -25.48 10.85 4.06
CA LEU A 161 -24.05 11.12 4.10
C LEU A 161 -23.29 9.99 3.39
N GLY A 162 -22.85 10.23 2.17
CA GLY A 162 -22.10 9.28 1.37
C GLY A 162 -20.78 8.86 2.03
N ALA A 163 -20.44 7.58 1.97
CA ALA A 163 -19.18 7.07 2.52
C ALA A 163 -17.98 7.76 1.84
N LYS A 164 -17.03 8.24 2.64
CA LYS A 164 -15.81 8.91 2.17
C LYS A 164 -14.88 7.93 1.49
N MET A 165 -14.43 8.28 0.29
CA MET A 165 -13.54 7.48 -0.55
C MET A 165 -12.39 8.35 -1.08
N GLU A 166 -11.37 8.59 -0.24
CA GLU A 166 -10.18 9.37 -0.63
C GLU A 166 -9.31 8.58 -1.61
N ASN A 167 -8.56 9.31 -2.44
CA ASN A 167 -7.71 8.73 -3.49
C ASN A 167 -8.48 7.81 -4.45
N TRP A 168 -9.72 8.18 -4.76
CA TRP A 168 -10.62 7.43 -5.61
C TRP A 168 -10.08 7.23 -7.02
N GLN A 169 -10.10 5.98 -7.47
CA GLN A 169 -9.69 5.55 -8.80
C GLN A 169 -10.76 4.59 -9.33
N LYS A 170 -11.67 5.11 -10.16
CA LYS A 170 -12.81 4.38 -10.71
C LYS A 170 -12.39 3.33 -11.72
N LEU A 171 -12.86 2.10 -11.58
CA LEU A 171 -12.57 0.99 -12.50
C LEU A 171 -13.76 0.63 -13.38
N THR A 172 -14.98 0.61 -12.82
CA THR A 172 -16.18 0.16 -13.54
C THR A 172 -17.22 1.27 -13.67
N ASN A 173 -18.20 1.11 -14.58
CA ASN A 173 -19.24 2.12 -14.77
C ASN A 173 -20.22 2.18 -13.60
N ASP A 174 -20.46 1.05 -12.93
CA ASP A 174 -21.34 0.89 -11.78
C ASP A 174 -20.70 1.31 -10.45
N GLY A 175 -19.48 1.89 -10.50
CA GLY A 175 -18.90 2.57 -9.34
C GLY A 175 -17.99 1.71 -8.46
N VAL A 176 -17.40 0.64 -8.99
CA VAL A 176 -16.30 -0.07 -8.33
C VAL A 176 -14.99 0.66 -8.61
N GLY A 177 -14.16 0.82 -7.59
CA GLY A 177 -12.86 1.47 -7.71
C GLY A 177 -11.91 1.10 -6.56
N ILE A 178 -10.69 1.64 -6.63
CA ILE A 178 -9.67 1.57 -5.57
C ILE A 178 -9.73 2.88 -4.80
N HIS A 179 -9.69 2.82 -3.48
CA HIS A 179 -9.67 4.02 -2.63
C HIS A 179 -9.13 3.72 -1.23
N THR A 180 -8.80 4.77 -0.49
CA THR A 180 -8.49 4.69 0.94
C THR A 180 -9.69 4.14 1.71
N GLY A 181 -9.46 3.14 2.56
CA GLY A 181 -10.52 2.60 3.41
C GLY A 181 -10.01 1.70 4.52
N GLN A 182 -10.92 1.26 5.38
CA GLN A 182 -10.59 0.30 6.41
C GLN A 182 -10.23 -1.05 5.77
N VAL A 183 -9.04 -1.54 6.10
CA VAL A 183 -8.52 -2.84 5.67
C VAL A 183 -8.33 -3.73 6.89
N ARG A 184 -8.64 -5.01 6.76
CA ARG A 184 -8.24 -6.08 7.68
C ARG A 184 -7.65 -7.21 6.87
N ALA A 185 -6.49 -7.70 7.28
CA ALA A 185 -5.77 -8.75 6.57
C ALA A 185 -6.65 -9.98 6.31
N GLY A 186 -6.66 -10.45 5.08
CA GLY A 186 -7.45 -11.61 4.65
C GLY A 186 -8.97 -11.44 4.70
N LYS A 187 -9.52 -10.23 4.94
CA LYS A 187 -10.98 -10.03 5.10
C LYS A 187 -11.59 -9.19 3.99
N GLN A 188 -12.67 -9.69 3.44
CA GLN A 188 -13.57 -8.98 2.51
C GLN A 188 -14.56 -8.13 3.31
N LEU A 189 -14.46 -6.79 3.19
CA LEU A 189 -15.23 -5.85 4.02
C LEU A 189 -16.06 -4.85 3.22
N SER A 190 -15.76 -4.68 1.92
CA SER A 190 -16.38 -3.65 1.11
C SER A 190 -17.70 -4.10 0.47
N LYS A 191 -18.33 -3.19 -0.24
CA LYS A 191 -19.48 -3.46 -1.11
C LYS A 191 -19.09 -3.38 -2.59
N GLY A 192 -17.95 -4.02 -2.95
CA GLY A 192 -17.42 -4.15 -4.30
C GLY A 192 -16.10 -3.41 -4.54
N CYS A 193 -15.84 -2.31 -3.88
CA CYS A 193 -14.60 -1.55 -4.03
C CYS A 193 -13.38 -2.29 -3.44
N VAL A 194 -12.18 -1.92 -3.88
CA VAL A 194 -10.90 -2.36 -3.32
C VAL A 194 -10.44 -1.31 -2.31
N ARG A 195 -10.63 -1.58 -1.02
CA ARG A 195 -10.12 -0.72 0.05
C ARG A 195 -8.64 -0.97 0.25
N THR A 196 -7.87 0.11 0.37
CA THR A 196 -6.41 0.13 0.42
C THR A 196 -5.96 0.98 1.61
N PRO A 197 -4.86 0.66 2.32
CA PRO A 197 -4.30 1.53 3.35
C PRO A 197 -4.03 2.93 2.82
N GLY A 198 -4.25 3.96 3.64
CA GLY A 198 -4.25 5.35 3.19
C GLY A 198 -2.97 5.79 2.48
N PHE A 199 -1.79 5.47 3.05
CA PHE A 199 -0.50 5.83 2.46
C PHE A 199 -0.21 5.09 1.15
N VAL A 200 -0.64 3.82 1.01
CA VAL A 200 -0.55 3.07 -0.24
C VAL A 200 -1.50 3.66 -1.29
N ALA A 201 -2.74 3.96 -0.91
CA ALA A 201 -3.71 4.58 -1.81
C ALA A 201 -3.21 5.94 -2.32
N ASP A 202 -2.52 6.71 -1.48
CA ASP A 202 -1.90 7.98 -1.84
C ASP A 202 -0.76 7.78 -2.83
N ALA A 203 0.13 6.83 -2.57
CA ALA A 203 1.23 6.48 -3.48
C ALA A 203 0.70 6.03 -4.85
N LEU A 204 -0.27 5.11 -4.88
CA LEU A 204 -0.90 4.64 -6.12
C LEU A 204 -1.60 5.79 -6.86
N TYR A 205 -2.29 6.66 -6.14
CA TYR A 205 -2.94 7.82 -6.74
C TYR A 205 -1.96 8.76 -7.43
N ASN A 206 -0.76 8.93 -6.89
CA ASN A 206 0.27 9.80 -7.48
C ASN A 206 0.98 9.16 -8.69
N ILE A 207 1.11 7.82 -8.73
CA ILE A 207 1.75 7.08 -9.82
C ILE A 207 0.81 6.89 -11.02
N THR A 208 -0.46 6.59 -10.77
CA THR A 208 -1.43 6.23 -11.80
C THR A 208 -2.03 7.44 -12.53
N GLU A 209 -2.62 7.20 -13.70
CA GLU A 209 -3.43 8.15 -14.46
C GLU A 209 -4.71 7.48 -14.98
N VAL A 210 -5.62 8.26 -15.56
CA VAL A 210 -6.74 7.71 -16.30
C VAL A 210 -6.19 6.88 -17.46
N GLY A 211 -6.61 5.61 -17.55
CA GLY A 211 -6.08 4.65 -18.51
C GLY A 211 -5.11 3.64 -17.90
N SER A 212 -4.53 3.87 -16.71
CA SER A 212 -3.67 2.91 -16.01
C SER A 212 -4.39 1.57 -15.83
N LYS A 213 -3.64 0.46 -16.02
CA LYS A 213 -4.17 -0.91 -16.01
C LYS A 213 -4.22 -1.48 -14.60
N VAL A 214 -5.35 -2.07 -14.25
CA VAL A 214 -5.54 -2.84 -13.01
C VAL A 214 -6.14 -4.20 -13.36
N THR A 215 -5.47 -5.28 -12.96
CA THR A 215 -5.96 -6.65 -13.09
C THR A 215 -6.45 -7.15 -11.74
N ILE A 216 -7.66 -7.68 -11.71
CA ILE A 216 -8.28 -8.30 -10.52
C ILE A 216 -8.51 -9.76 -10.85
N SER A 217 -7.89 -10.66 -10.09
CA SER A 217 -8.02 -12.11 -10.26
C SER A 217 -8.51 -12.78 -8.98
N ARG A 218 -9.14 -13.94 -9.09
CA ARG A 218 -9.54 -14.73 -7.92
C ARG A 218 -8.31 -15.33 -7.26
N LYS A 219 -7.49 -16.02 -8.03
CA LYS A 219 -6.27 -16.70 -7.57
C LYS A 219 -5.03 -15.90 -7.95
N PRO A 220 -3.92 -16.09 -7.25
CA PRO A 220 -2.64 -15.57 -7.69
C PRO A 220 -2.31 -16.12 -9.08
N GLU A 221 -1.74 -15.28 -9.94
CA GLU A 221 -1.21 -15.75 -11.22
C GLU A 221 0.03 -16.63 -10.97
N ALA A 222 0.21 -17.70 -11.76
CA ALA A 222 1.32 -18.64 -11.60
C ALA A 222 2.72 -17.98 -11.74
N ALA A 223 2.78 -16.86 -12.46
CA ALA A 223 4.00 -16.07 -12.66
C ALA A 223 4.24 -15.00 -11.56
N TRP A 224 3.44 -14.98 -10.49
CA TRP A 224 3.65 -14.00 -9.42
C TRP A 224 4.84 -14.42 -8.56
N PRO A 225 5.85 -13.56 -8.38
CA PRO A 225 6.91 -13.80 -7.42
C PRO A 225 6.31 -14.07 -6.04
N GLY A 226 6.79 -15.13 -5.36
CA GLY A 226 6.23 -15.58 -4.09
C GLY A 226 5.12 -16.62 -4.18
N ASN A 227 4.69 -17.02 -5.38
CA ASN A 227 3.81 -18.17 -5.61
C ASN A 227 4.55 -19.46 -5.97
N GLU A 228 5.87 -19.42 -6.08
CA GLU A 228 6.65 -20.63 -6.23
C GLU A 228 6.44 -21.49 -4.99
N PRO A 229 6.08 -22.79 -5.15
CA PRO A 229 6.05 -23.70 -4.01
C PRO A 229 7.44 -23.69 -3.35
N PRO A 230 7.51 -23.84 -2.01
CA PRO A 230 8.80 -23.98 -1.34
C PRO A 230 9.63 -25.02 -2.09
N LYS A 231 10.85 -24.68 -2.50
CA LYS A 231 11.76 -25.65 -3.08
C LYS A 231 11.98 -26.70 -2.00
N GLU A 232 11.52 -27.93 -2.25
CA GLU A 232 11.82 -29.07 -1.40
C GLU A 232 13.35 -29.16 -1.30
N GLN A 233 13.85 -29.07 -0.04
CA GLN A 233 15.26 -29.28 0.28
C GLN A 233 15.53 -30.75 0.46
#